data_8513cb4dfe29f965c3ee64c09680b06d
#
_entry.id   8513cb4dfe29f965c3ee64c09680b06d
#
_cell.length_a   1.000
_cell.length_b   1.000
_cell.length_c   1.000
_cell.angle_alpha   90.00
_cell.angle_beta   90.00
_cell.angle_gamma   90.00
#
_symmetry.space_group_name_H-M   'P 1'
#
loop_
_entity.id
_entity.type
_entity.pdbx_description
1 polymer ?
#
loop_
_entity_poly.entity_id
_entity_poly.type
_entity_poly.pdbx_seq_one_letter_code
_entity_poly.pdbx_strand_id
1 'polypeptide(L)'
;WDNVNLILEIATFLVPFIVYVVANWCLTTLFDGKGTLKDIWMGTAYAMTPYVIIQLILIPMSNVVTEEEGAFYIYFGYFSMVWCGLLIMASVMMIHDFLLGKAFASLVFTGVGMLVIVFLLVLFFSLISDGFSYFYSIYKEIIYRFY
;
A
#
# COMPACT_ATOMS: atom_id res chain seq x y z
N TRP A 1 11.74 -10.28 -23.42
CA TRP A 1 11.93 -9.11 -22.54
C TRP A 1 10.60 -8.39 -22.55
N ASP A 2 9.73 -8.69 -21.61
CA ASP A 2 8.51 -7.96 -21.41
C ASP A 2 8.89 -6.52 -21.03
N ASN A 3 8.25 -5.55 -21.67
CA ASN A 3 8.50 -4.14 -21.41
C ASN A 3 8.07 -3.86 -19.97
N VAL A 4 9.02 -3.89 -19.04
CA VAL A 4 8.77 -3.54 -17.63
C VAL A 4 8.38 -2.07 -17.60
N ASN A 5 7.11 -1.80 -17.33
CA ASN A 5 6.64 -0.44 -17.18
C ASN A 5 7.05 0.07 -15.79
N LEU A 6 8.17 0.74 -15.72
CA LEU A 6 8.78 1.25 -14.48
C LEU A 6 7.79 2.14 -13.69
N ILE A 7 6.94 2.88 -14.38
CA ILE A 7 5.92 3.75 -13.75
C ILE A 7 4.88 2.88 -13.02
N LEU A 8 4.45 1.80 -13.65
CA LEU A 8 3.47 0.88 -13.06
C LEU A 8 4.06 0.15 -11.85
N GLU A 9 5.33 -0.28 -11.93
CA GLU A 9 6.04 -0.93 -10.81
C GLU A 9 6.14 0.01 -9.60
N ILE A 10 6.58 1.25 -9.82
CA ILE A 10 6.65 2.28 -8.76
C ILE A 10 5.26 2.56 -8.18
N ALA A 11 4.24 2.69 -9.03
CA ALA A 11 2.88 2.94 -8.57
C ALA A 11 2.32 1.78 -7.74
N THR A 12 2.59 0.53 -8.12
CA THR A 12 2.16 -0.68 -7.39
C THR A 12 2.73 -0.72 -5.98
N PHE A 13 3.92 -0.18 -5.75
CA PHE A 13 4.51 -0.07 -4.41
C PHE A 13 4.02 1.19 -3.67
N LEU A 14 4.03 2.34 -4.34
CA LEU A 14 3.78 3.64 -3.70
C LEU A 14 2.32 3.84 -3.30
N VAL A 15 1.37 3.36 -4.13
CA VAL A 15 -0.06 3.54 -3.86
C VAL A 15 -0.51 2.82 -2.59
N PRO A 16 -0.21 1.52 -2.37
CA PRO A 16 -0.55 0.85 -1.11
C PRO A 16 0.12 1.48 0.11
N PHE A 17 1.36 1.96 -0.03
CA PHE A 17 2.08 2.65 1.03
C PHE A 17 1.37 3.95 1.45
N ILE A 18 0.99 4.79 0.48
CA ILE A 18 0.26 6.05 0.75
C ILE A 18 -1.11 5.74 1.38
N VAL A 19 -1.85 4.76 0.82
CA VAL A 19 -3.17 4.36 1.33
C VAL A 19 -3.06 3.86 2.77
N TYR A 20 -2.00 3.08 3.10
CA TYR A 20 -1.74 2.64 4.47
C TYR A 20 -1.51 3.82 5.42
N VAL A 21 -0.62 4.75 5.05
CA VAL A 21 -0.30 5.92 5.89
C VAL A 21 -1.53 6.77 6.16
N VAL A 22 -2.34 7.04 5.13
CA VAL A 22 -3.57 7.82 5.25
C VAL A 22 -4.61 7.08 6.08
N ALA A 23 -4.84 5.79 5.84
CA ALA A 23 -5.77 4.97 6.60
C ALA A 23 -5.39 4.89 8.08
N ASN A 24 -4.10 4.65 8.35
CA ASN A 24 -3.57 4.58 9.72
C ASN A 24 -3.75 5.93 10.44
N TRP A 25 -3.41 7.04 9.79
CA TRP A 25 -3.59 8.37 10.37
C TRP A 25 -5.07 8.68 10.68
N CYS A 26 -5.98 8.43 9.74
CA CYS A 26 -7.41 8.64 9.96
C CYS A 26 -7.94 7.82 11.14
N LEU A 27 -7.57 6.55 11.22
CA LEU A 27 -8.07 5.65 12.26
C LEU A 27 -7.42 5.90 13.62
N THR A 28 -6.12 6.13 13.66
CA THR A 28 -5.43 6.42 14.93
C THR A 28 -5.88 7.72 15.55
N THR A 29 -6.29 8.69 14.73
CA THR A 29 -6.94 9.93 15.22
C THR A 29 -8.26 9.62 15.95
N LEU A 30 -9.04 8.62 15.51
CA LEU A 30 -10.25 8.16 16.20
C LEU A 30 -9.98 7.42 17.52
N PHE A 31 -8.79 6.84 17.65
CA PHE A 31 -8.35 6.10 18.85
C PHE A 31 -7.52 6.95 19.82
N ASP A 32 -7.59 8.28 19.75
CA ASP A 32 -6.79 9.22 20.53
C ASP A 32 -5.27 9.02 20.34
N GLY A 33 -4.86 8.65 19.14
CA GLY A 33 -3.44 8.54 18.77
C GLY A 33 -2.77 9.92 18.69
N LYS A 34 -1.53 10.00 19.16
CA LYS A 34 -0.77 11.26 19.20
C LYS A 34 0.05 11.54 17.93
N GLY A 35 0.22 10.55 17.07
CA GLY A 35 1.09 10.63 15.90
C GLY A 35 0.55 11.56 14.82
N THR A 36 1.44 12.34 14.22
CA THR A 36 1.14 13.12 13.02
C THR A 36 1.29 12.26 11.76
N LEU A 37 0.66 12.68 10.67
CA LEU A 37 0.82 12.01 9.37
C LEU A 37 2.30 11.85 8.97
N LYS A 38 3.12 12.85 9.30
CA LYS A 38 4.57 12.83 9.05
C LYS A 38 5.28 11.74 9.86
N ASP A 39 4.91 11.58 11.14
CA ASP A 39 5.50 10.57 12.02
C ASP A 39 5.17 9.16 11.54
N ILE A 40 3.90 8.93 11.13
CA ILE A 40 3.45 7.66 10.58
C ILE A 40 4.17 7.35 9.27
N TRP A 41 4.33 8.34 8.39
CA TRP A 41 5.08 8.20 7.14
C TRP A 41 6.53 7.77 7.41
N MET A 42 7.22 8.48 8.29
CA MET A 42 8.61 8.18 8.65
C MET A 42 8.71 6.81 9.32
N GLY A 43 7.88 6.53 10.32
CA GLY A 43 7.92 5.27 11.04
C GLY A 43 7.66 4.06 10.13
N THR A 44 6.71 4.17 9.21
CA THR A 44 6.43 3.12 8.22
C THR A 44 7.60 2.93 7.27
N ALA A 45 8.20 4.02 6.76
CA ALA A 45 9.36 3.95 5.88
C ALA A 45 10.56 3.26 6.56
N TYR A 46 10.84 3.59 7.82
CA TYR A 46 11.88 2.91 8.61
C TYR A 46 11.57 1.45 8.87
N ALA A 47 10.31 1.11 9.15
CA ALA A 47 9.90 -0.26 9.39
C ALA A 47 10.05 -1.15 8.13
N MET A 48 9.96 -0.56 6.93
CA MET A 48 10.17 -1.28 5.66
C MET A 48 11.64 -1.45 5.28
N THR A 49 12.58 -0.76 5.94
CA THR A 49 14.01 -0.82 5.61
C THR A 49 14.59 -2.23 5.60
N PRO A 50 14.39 -3.10 6.62
CA PRO A 50 14.95 -4.45 6.59
C PRO A 50 14.33 -5.32 5.50
N TYR A 51 13.08 -5.11 5.15
CA TYR A 51 12.46 -5.78 4.01
C TYR A 51 13.21 -5.47 2.71
N VAL A 52 13.48 -4.18 2.46
CA VAL A 52 14.21 -3.73 1.27
C VAL A 52 15.63 -4.31 1.24
N ILE A 53 16.34 -4.32 2.38
CA ILE A 53 17.70 -4.85 2.46
C ILE A 53 17.71 -6.36 2.15
N ILE A 54 16.78 -7.13 2.73
CA ILE A 54 16.69 -8.58 2.49
C ILE A 54 16.34 -8.85 1.02
N GLN A 55 15.40 -8.11 0.43
CA GLN A 55 15.05 -8.26 -0.98
C GLN A 55 16.21 -7.93 -1.92
N LEU A 56 17.01 -6.91 -1.60
CA LEU A 56 18.23 -6.58 -2.37
C LEU A 56 19.26 -7.73 -2.37
N ILE A 57 19.31 -8.54 -1.32
CA ILE A 57 20.17 -9.73 -1.25
C ILE A 57 19.50 -10.89 -1.99
N LEU A 58 18.19 -11.05 -1.89
CA LEU A 58 17.46 -12.15 -2.52
C LEU A 58 17.43 -12.05 -4.05
N ILE A 59 17.38 -10.83 -4.61
CA ILE A 59 17.35 -10.63 -6.08
C ILE A 59 18.57 -11.26 -6.78
N PRO A 60 19.82 -10.96 -6.43
CA PRO A 60 20.96 -11.65 -7.05
C PRO A 60 21.02 -13.15 -6.69
N MET A 61 20.59 -13.55 -5.48
CA MET A 61 20.52 -14.97 -5.11
C MET A 61 19.58 -15.75 -6.02
N SER A 62 18.48 -15.18 -6.47
CA SER A 62 17.52 -15.87 -7.34
C SER A 62 18.10 -16.35 -8.67
N ASN A 63 19.21 -15.74 -9.12
CA ASN A 63 19.91 -16.15 -10.35
C ASN A 63 20.93 -17.29 -10.12
N VAL A 64 21.27 -17.59 -8.87
CA VAL A 64 22.33 -18.57 -8.52
C VAL A 64 21.73 -19.82 -7.86
N VAL A 65 20.57 -19.68 -7.23
CA VAL A 65 19.88 -20.73 -6.46
C VAL A 65 19.30 -21.76 -7.43
N THR A 66 19.59 -23.05 -7.19
CA THR A 66 19.00 -24.19 -7.90
C THR A 66 17.58 -24.47 -7.40
N GLU A 67 16.79 -25.27 -8.15
CA GLU A 67 15.41 -25.63 -7.74
C GLU A 67 15.36 -26.32 -6.37
N GLU A 68 16.39 -27.08 -6.02
CA GLU A 68 16.49 -27.77 -4.71
C GLU A 68 16.69 -26.80 -3.55
N GLU A 69 17.33 -25.66 -3.78
CA GLU A 69 17.61 -24.63 -2.78
C GLU A 69 16.54 -23.52 -2.77
N GLY A 70 15.58 -23.57 -3.67
CA GLY A 70 14.49 -22.59 -3.80
C GLY A 70 13.67 -22.41 -2.52
N ALA A 71 13.61 -23.44 -1.66
CA ALA A 71 12.97 -23.37 -0.37
C ALA A 71 13.56 -22.25 0.53
N PHE A 72 14.88 -22.09 0.55
CA PHE A 72 15.55 -21.04 1.32
C PHE A 72 15.12 -19.64 0.85
N TYR A 73 15.06 -19.43 -0.46
CA TYR A 73 14.61 -18.17 -1.04
C TYR A 73 13.21 -17.80 -0.58
N ILE A 74 12.28 -18.75 -0.60
CA ILE A 74 10.88 -18.57 -0.16
C ILE A 74 10.81 -18.27 1.33
N TYR A 75 11.52 -19.02 2.17
CA TYR A 75 11.52 -18.81 3.63
C TYR A 75 12.12 -17.47 4.03
N PHE A 76 13.20 -17.03 3.39
CA PHE A 76 13.77 -15.70 3.63
C PHE A 76 12.81 -14.58 3.21
N GLY A 77 12.07 -14.76 2.12
CA GLY A 77 11.01 -13.85 1.71
C GLY A 77 9.92 -13.69 2.77
N TYR A 78 9.38 -14.82 3.27
CA TYR A 78 8.39 -14.80 4.36
C TYR A 78 8.95 -14.23 5.66
N PHE A 79 10.18 -14.56 6.02
CA PHE A 79 10.84 -14.01 7.20
C PHE A 79 10.94 -12.47 7.11
N SER A 80 11.34 -11.92 5.98
CA SER A 80 11.43 -10.48 5.78
C SER A 80 10.07 -9.78 5.91
N MET A 81 9.01 -10.42 5.42
CA MET A 81 7.64 -9.90 5.52
C MET A 81 7.13 -9.89 6.96
N VAL A 82 7.32 -10.99 7.70
CA VAL A 82 6.95 -11.09 9.12
C VAL A 82 7.72 -10.07 9.95
N TRP A 83 9.03 -9.95 9.72
CA TRP A 83 9.87 -8.98 10.40
C TRP A 83 9.42 -7.54 10.15
N CYS A 84 9.11 -7.20 8.91
CA CYS A 84 8.55 -5.90 8.56
C CYS A 84 7.22 -5.63 9.29
N GLY A 85 6.33 -6.60 9.35
CA GLY A 85 5.05 -6.50 10.07
C GLY A 85 5.23 -6.22 11.57
N LEU A 86 6.19 -6.90 12.23
CA LEU A 86 6.53 -6.64 13.61
C LEU A 86 7.07 -5.22 13.83
N LEU A 87 7.90 -4.72 12.93
CA LEU A 87 8.43 -3.35 13.00
C LEU A 87 7.35 -2.29 12.74
N ILE A 88 6.41 -2.54 11.84
CA ILE A 88 5.26 -1.67 11.65
C ILE A 88 4.43 -1.60 12.94
N MET A 89 4.16 -2.74 13.59
CA MET A 89 3.46 -2.78 14.86
C MET A 89 4.20 -2.00 15.95
N ALA A 90 5.51 -2.21 16.07
CA ALA A 90 6.35 -1.46 17.01
C ALA A 90 6.34 0.06 16.73
N SER A 91 6.40 0.45 15.46
CA SER A 91 6.30 1.84 15.04
C SER A 91 4.98 2.49 15.46
N VAL A 92 3.85 1.82 15.24
CA VAL A 92 2.52 2.30 15.67
C VAL A 92 2.46 2.44 17.19
N MET A 93 3.00 1.48 17.95
CA MET A 93 3.07 1.56 19.42
C MET A 93 3.86 2.78 19.88
N MET A 94 5.02 3.03 19.29
CA MET A 94 5.90 4.14 19.69
C MET A 94 5.34 5.51 19.29
N ILE A 95 4.77 5.63 18.10
CA ILE A 95 4.26 6.90 17.56
C ILE A 95 3.00 7.33 18.32
N HIS A 96 2.12 6.39 18.66
CA HIS A 96 0.82 6.69 19.28
C HIS A 96 0.75 6.43 20.77
N ASP A 97 1.85 5.97 21.40
CA ASP A 97 1.89 5.52 22.81
C ASP A 97 0.85 4.44 23.12
N PHE A 98 0.63 3.53 22.17
CA PHE A 98 -0.37 2.46 22.33
C PHE A 98 0.21 1.23 23.02
N LEU A 99 -0.60 0.60 23.88
CA LEU A 99 -0.33 -0.74 24.40
C LEU A 99 -0.48 -1.77 23.27
N LEU A 100 0.22 -2.91 23.37
CA LEU A 100 0.23 -4.00 22.37
C LEU A 100 -1.17 -4.33 21.81
N GLY A 101 -2.18 -4.51 22.69
CA GLY A 101 -3.54 -4.85 22.28
C GLY A 101 -4.21 -3.74 21.46
N LYS A 102 -4.00 -2.48 21.88
CA LYS A 102 -4.55 -1.32 21.16
C LYS A 102 -3.86 -1.10 19.81
N ALA A 103 -2.55 -1.32 19.75
CA ALA A 103 -1.78 -1.24 18.51
C ALA A 103 -2.21 -2.33 17.50
N PHE A 104 -2.38 -3.57 17.96
CA PHE A 104 -2.87 -4.65 17.12
C PHE A 104 -4.27 -4.38 16.58
N ALA A 105 -5.20 -3.96 17.44
CA ALA A 105 -6.54 -3.57 17.02
C ALA A 105 -6.50 -2.43 15.99
N SER A 106 -5.67 -1.40 16.24
CA SER A 106 -5.48 -0.28 15.31
C SER A 106 -4.99 -0.75 13.93
N LEU A 107 -4.04 -1.68 13.88
CA LEU A 107 -3.55 -2.24 12.60
C LEU A 107 -4.63 -3.03 11.86
N VAL A 108 -5.44 -3.83 12.56
CA VAL A 108 -6.55 -4.57 11.94
C VAL A 108 -7.58 -3.58 11.36
N PHE A 109 -7.96 -2.56 12.12
CA PHE A 109 -8.86 -1.53 11.62
C PHE A 109 -8.25 -0.70 10.48
N THR A 110 -6.93 -0.46 10.51
CA THR A 110 -6.23 0.18 9.39
C THR A 110 -6.35 -0.65 8.11
N GLY A 111 -6.22 -1.98 8.20
CA GLY A 111 -6.45 -2.86 7.07
C GLY A 111 -7.87 -2.74 6.49
N VAL A 112 -8.89 -2.72 7.35
CA VAL A 112 -10.28 -2.48 6.92
C VAL A 112 -10.43 -1.09 6.31
N GLY A 113 -9.83 -0.06 6.92
CA GLY A 113 -9.82 1.31 6.41
C GLY A 113 -9.19 1.42 5.03
N MET A 114 -8.11 0.70 4.77
CA MET A 114 -7.51 0.63 3.44
C MET A 114 -8.48 0.09 2.39
N LEU A 115 -9.21 -1.00 2.71
CA LEU A 115 -10.22 -1.56 1.80
C LEU A 115 -11.33 -0.55 1.50
N VAL A 116 -11.80 0.18 2.50
CA VAL A 116 -12.82 1.24 2.32
C VAL A 116 -12.30 2.36 1.43
N ILE A 117 -11.07 2.83 1.66
CA ILE A 117 -10.46 3.89 0.85
C ILE A 117 -10.32 3.44 -0.60
N VAL A 118 -9.81 2.24 -0.85
CA VAL A 118 -9.67 1.70 -2.21
C VAL A 118 -11.04 1.56 -2.89
N PHE A 119 -12.04 1.06 -2.17
CA PHE A 119 -13.40 0.95 -2.69
C PHE A 119 -13.97 2.33 -3.10
N LEU A 120 -13.81 3.34 -2.25
CA LEU A 120 -14.26 4.71 -2.54
C LEU A 120 -13.51 5.31 -3.74
N LEU A 121 -12.20 5.07 -3.86
CA LEU A 121 -11.43 5.51 -5.02
C LEU A 121 -11.93 4.87 -6.31
N VAL A 122 -12.19 3.56 -6.31
CA VAL A 122 -12.73 2.86 -7.48
C VAL A 122 -14.09 3.42 -7.87
N LEU A 123 -14.99 3.64 -6.90
CA LEU A 123 -16.30 4.25 -7.17
C LEU A 123 -16.16 5.67 -7.74
N PHE A 124 -15.26 6.47 -7.18
CA PHE A 124 -15.02 7.84 -7.65
C PHE A 124 -14.52 7.87 -9.09
N PHE A 125 -13.54 7.02 -9.43
CA PHE A 125 -13.05 6.91 -10.81
C PHE A 125 -14.11 6.37 -11.77
N SER A 126 -14.96 5.44 -11.34
CA SER A 126 -16.09 4.95 -12.14
C SER A 126 -17.06 6.09 -12.47
N LEU A 127 -17.46 6.88 -11.45
CA LEU A 127 -18.33 8.03 -11.64
C LEU A 127 -17.76 9.08 -12.61
N ILE A 128 -16.47 9.35 -12.51
CA ILE A 128 -15.78 10.27 -13.44
C ILE A 128 -15.83 9.70 -14.86
N SER A 129 -15.52 8.42 -15.05
CA SER A 129 -15.54 7.77 -16.35
C SER A 129 -16.94 7.79 -16.99
N ASP A 130 -17.97 7.51 -16.20
CA ASP A 130 -19.36 7.57 -16.67
C ASP A 130 -19.78 9.00 -17.04
N GLY A 131 -19.34 9.98 -16.26
CA GLY A 131 -19.52 11.40 -16.56
C GLY A 131 -18.90 11.80 -17.91
N PHE A 132 -17.65 11.43 -18.14
CA PHE A 132 -16.99 11.68 -19.43
C PHE A 132 -17.69 10.99 -20.59
N SER A 133 -18.11 9.75 -20.43
CA SER A 133 -18.85 8.99 -21.44
C SER A 133 -20.17 9.66 -21.78
N TYR A 134 -20.87 10.21 -20.78
CA TYR A 134 -22.12 10.95 -20.98
C TYR A 134 -21.90 12.23 -21.78
N PHE A 135 -20.91 13.05 -21.42
CA PHE A 135 -20.58 14.26 -22.17
C PHE A 135 -20.15 13.95 -23.62
N TYR A 136 -19.37 12.89 -23.81
CA TYR A 136 -18.98 12.45 -25.15
C TYR A 136 -20.18 12.02 -25.98
N SER A 137 -21.15 11.33 -25.40
CA SER A 137 -22.39 10.92 -26.07
C SER A 137 -23.23 12.12 -26.50
N ILE A 138 -23.40 13.12 -25.62
CA ILE A 138 -24.11 14.36 -25.95
C ILE A 138 -23.41 15.10 -27.09
N TYR A 139 -22.09 15.24 -27.01
CA TYR A 139 -21.30 15.88 -28.06
C TYR A 139 -21.51 15.22 -29.43
N LYS A 140 -21.47 13.88 -29.44
CA LYS A 140 -21.70 13.10 -30.65
C LYS A 140 -23.11 13.26 -31.20
N GLU A 141 -24.13 13.25 -30.33
CA GLU A 141 -25.52 13.45 -30.74
C GLU A 141 -25.77 14.82 -31.34
N ILE A 142 -25.18 15.88 -30.78
CA ILE A 142 -25.27 17.25 -31.31
C ILE A 142 -24.65 17.30 -32.70
N ILE A 143 -23.48 16.74 -32.93
CA ILE A 143 -22.82 16.74 -34.24
C ILE A 143 -23.67 16.02 -35.27
N TYR A 144 -24.21 14.84 -34.96
CA TYR A 144 -25.05 14.09 -35.91
C TYR A 144 -26.39 14.76 -36.22
N ARG A 145 -26.83 15.66 -35.37
CA ARG A 145 -28.09 16.41 -35.60
C ARG A 145 -27.91 17.67 -36.45
N PHE A 146 -26.69 18.22 -36.48
CA PHE A 146 -26.36 19.43 -37.25
C PHE A 146 -25.65 19.14 -38.56
N TYR A 147 -25.28 17.91 -38.82
CA TYR A 147 -24.65 17.44 -40.05
C TYR A 147 -25.51 16.43 -40.75
#